data_a00d8167d9f3be9a7bd9c4b48ec788b5
#
_entry.id   a00d8167d9f3be9a7bd9c4b48ec788b5
#
_cell.length_a   1.000
_cell.length_b   1.000
_cell.length_c   1.000
_cell.angle_alpha   90.00
_cell.angle_beta   90.00
_cell.angle_gamma   90.00
#
_symmetry.space_group_name_H-M   'P 1'
#
loop_
_entity.id
_entity.type
_entity.pdbx_description
1 polymer ?
#
loop_
_entity_poly.entity_id
_entity_poly.type
_entity_poly.pdbx_seq_one_letter_code
_entity_poly.pdbx_strand_id
1 'polypeptide(L)'
;MKKPDLAGLAAFVAIARERSFRRAAATPGVTPPTLSHTLRELETQLGIRLLNRTTRNVSPTEAGEHLLAHLDPAFEDIAAALDSLNRFRETPHGLVRINAPRNAIGLVLAPRFGELARDYPGITLEVVADEGFANIVEAGFDAGIRLGEDLQHGMRAVRVGPDLRLAIVATPAYFRRQGRPGSPEELLGHRCIGWRKVSSGELYKWQFSKGTKALSVAVSGPLVLDDPRLMLQAALADVGIAFAIEEEVAEHLAAGRLERVLADWCAPFPGFHLYYPNRRNHPAALSAVIDLLRYPGEEHPGPA
;
A
#
# COMPACT_ATOMS: atom_id res chain seq x y z
N MET A 1 8.00 10.97 -44.00
CA MET A 1 7.47 11.46 -42.71
C MET A 1 8.63 11.97 -41.87
N LYS A 2 8.60 13.24 -41.43
CA LYS A 2 9.54 13.72 -40.39
C LYS A 2 9.33 12.92 -39.14
N LYS A 3 10.41 12.43 -38.49
CA LYS A 3 10.28 11.74 -37.21
C LYS A 3 9.62 12.68 -36.17
N PRO A 4 8.60 12.22 -35.44
CA PRO A 4 8.00 13.02 -34.40
C PRO A 4 9.06 13.45 -33.35
N ASP A 5 8.95 14.67 -32.87
CA ASP A 5 9.82 15.20 -31.83
C ASP A 5 9.52 14.53 -30.49
N LEU A 6 10.56 14.16 -29.75
CA LEU A 6 10.46 13.54 -28.44
C LEU A 6 9.68 14.44 -27.45
N ALA A 7 9.83 15.76 -27.57
CA ALA A 7 9.08 16.72 -26.76
C ALA A 7 7.57 16.65 -27.01
N GLY A 8 7.15 16.44 -28.25
CA GLY A 8 5.74 16.23 -28.58
C GLY A 8 5.16 14.96 -27.97
N LEU A 9 5.91 13.86 -28.04
CA LEU A 9 5.52 12.58 -27.44
C LEU A 9 5.43 12.68 -25.91
N ALA A 10 6.40 13.34 -25.27
CA ALA A 10 6.40 13.57 -23.84
C ALA A 10 5.21 14.44 -23.39
N ALA A 11 4.91 15.50 -24.14
CA ALA A 11 3.75 16.36 -23.87
C ALA A 11 2.43 15.57 -23.98
N PHE A 12 2.29 14.71 -25.00
CA PHE A 12 1.13 13.85 -25.16
C PHE A 12 0.97 12.91 -23.94
N VAL A 13 2.03 12.18 -23.54
CA VAL A 13 1.99 11.26 -22.40
C VAL A 13 1.60 11.99 -21.10
N ALA A 14 2.22 13.15 -20.84
CA ALA A 14 1.93 13.94 -19.65
C ALA A 14 0.46 14.38 -19.60
N ILE A 15 -0.09 14.88 -20.73
CA ILE A 15 -1.49 15.33 -20.78
C ILE A 15 -2.46 14.15 -20.67
N ALA A 16 -2.14 13.00 -21.28
CA ALA A 16 -2.97 11.81 -21.26
C ALA A 16 -3.06 11.21 -19.85
N ARG A 17 -1.95 11.12 -19.13
CA ARG A 17 -1.88 10.66 -17.71
C ARG A 17 -2.69 11.57 -16.80
N GLU A 18 -2.46 12.88 -16.91
CA GLU A 18 -3.08 13.86 -16.03
C GLU A 18 -4.54 14.18 -16.40
N ARG A 19 -4.99 13.82 -17.60
CA ARG A 19 -6.29 14.18 -18.16
C ARG A 19 -6.60 15.69 -18.04
N SER A 20 -5.52 16.52 -17.99
CA SER A 20 -5.59 17.94 -17.75
C SER A 20 -4.32 18.67 -18.21
N PHE A 21 -4.46 19.63 -19.11
CA PHE A 21 -3.36 20.50 -19.53
C PHE A 21 -2.74 21.29 -18.38
N ARG A 22 -3.58 21.70 -17.42
CA ARG A 22 -3.13 22.47 -16.26
C ARG A 22 -2.31 21.61 -15.30
N ARG A 23 -2.74 20.38 -15.04
CA ARG A 23 -1.97 19.44 -14.17
C ARG A 23 -0.70 18.98 -14.86
N ALA A 24 -0.76 18.65 -16.14
CA ALA A 24 0.41 18.29 -16.93
C ALA A 24 1.47 19.39 -17.01
N ALA A 25 1.07 20.65 -16.88
CA ALA A 25 1.96 21.82 -16.84
C ALA A 25 2.47 22.15 -15.43
N ALA A 26 2.24 21.31 -14.41
CA ALA A 26 2.77 21.55 -13.06
C ALA A 26 4.30 21.43 -12.97
N THR A 27 4.95 20.88 -13.99
CA THR A 27 6.41 20.81 -14.09
C THR A 27 7.01 22.20 -14.35
N PRO A 28 8.04 22.64 -13.59
CA PRO A 28 8.68 23.94 -13.77
C PRO A 28 9.14 24.19 -15.23
N GLY A 29 8.82 25.37 -15.76
CA GLY A 29 9.22 25.79 -17.11
C GLY A 29 8.27 25.43 -18.24
N VAL A 30 7.16 24.73 -17.97
CA VAL A 30 6.16 24.36 -18.98
C VAL A 30 4.82 25.04 -18.67
N THR A 31 4.23 25.69 -19.68
CA THR A 31 2.91 26.34 -19.52
C THR A 31 1.81 25.57 -20.25
N PRO A 32 0.53 25.63 -19.83
CA PRO A 32 -0.57 24.99 -20.55
C PRO A 32 -0.68 25.41 -22.02
N PRO A 33 -0.48 26.68 -22.42
CA PRO A 33 -0.41 27.08 -23.82
C PRO A 33 0.69 26.39 -24.61
N THR A 34 1.90 26.26 -24.03
CA THR A 34 3.04 25.58 -24.64
C THR A 34 2.73 24.12 -24.89
N LEU A 35 2.19 23.38 -23.89
CA LEU A 35 1.78 21.99 -24.05
C LEU A 35 0.72 21.84 -25.14
N SER A 36 -0.26 22.76 -25.20
CA SER A 36 -1.31 22.74 -26.22
C SER A 36 -0.74 22.96 -27.63
N HIS A 37 0.27 23.81 -27.77
CA HIS A 37 0.95 24.05 -29.04
C HIS A 37 1.74 22.82 -29.49
N THR A 38 2.60 22.31 -28.62
CA THR A 38 3.44 21.13 -28.89
C THR A 38 2.61 19.90 -29.26
N LEU A 39 1.50 19.69 -28.56
CA LEU A 39 0.60 18.57 -28.91
C LEU A 39 -0.09 18.77 -30.27
N ARG A 40 -0.49 19.99 -30.65
CA ARG A 40 -1.07 20.26 -31.98
C ARG A 40 -0.05 20.00 -33.10
N GLU A 41 1.19 20.40 -32.90
CA GLU A 41 2.28 20.11 -33.85
C GLU A 41 2.48 18.62 -34.03
N LEU A 42 2.49 17.83 -32.93
CA LEU A 42 2.58 16.39 -32.99
C LEU A 42 1.41 15.78 -33.77
N GLU A 43 0.15 16.14 -33.42
CA GLU A 43 -1.05 15.66 -34.10
C GLU A 43 -1.05 16.03 -35.62
N THR A 44 -0.56 17.23 -35.95
CA THR A 44 -0.41 17.69 -37.36
C THR A 44 0.65 16.86 -38.08
N GLN A 45 1.78 16.57 -37.49
CA GLN A 45 2.85 15.75 -38.06
C GLN A 45 2.41 14.31 -38.30
N LEU A 46 1.62 13.76 -37.37
CA LEU A 46 1.10 12.39 -37.47
C LEU A 46 -0.15 12.30 -38.36
N GLY A 47 -0.83 13.41 -38.64
CA GLY A 47 -2.09 13.44 -39.40
C GLY A 47 -3.28 12.82 -38.62
N ILE A 48 -3.15 12.61 -37.34
CA ILE A 48 -4.13 11.91 -36.48
C ILE A 48 -4.30 12.68 -35.16
N ARG A 49 -5.53 12.80 -34.70
CA ARG A 49 -5.81 13.31 -33.35
C ARG A 49 -5.56 12.24 -32.31
N LEU A 50 -4.81 12.60 -31.28
CA LEU A 50 -4.47 11.72 -30.15
C LEU A 50 -5.32 11.99 -28.91
N LEU A 51 -5.85 13.20 -28.76
CA LEU A 51 -6.71 13.58 -27.63
C LEU A 51 -8.04 14.16 -28.06
N ASN A 52 -9.10 13.70 -27.41
CA ASN A 52 -10.41 14.35 -27.39
C ASN A 52 -10.37 15.50 -26.40
N ARG A 53 -10.76 16.71 -26.85
CA ARG A 53 -10.74 17.92 -26.03
C ARG A 53 -12.15 18.48 -25.95
N THR A 54 -12.67 18.57 -24.74
CA THR A 54 -13.87 19.37 -24.43
C THR A 54 -13.49 20.47 -23.45
N THR A 55 -14.36 21.43 -23.24
CA THR A 55 -14.12 22.51 -22.27
C THR A 55 -14.00 22.00 -20.81
N ARG A 56 -14.37 20.75 -20.55
CA ARG A 56 -14.40 20.16 -19.20
C ARG A 56 -13.57 18.89 -19.05
N ASN A 57 -13.14 18.25 -20.14
CA ASN A 57 -12.45 16.97 -20.06
C ASN A 57 -11.45 16.78 -21.21
N VAL A 58 -10.37 16.05 -20.93
CA VAL A 58 -9.36 15.60 -21.89
C VAL A 58 -9.21 14.09 -21.73
N SER A 59 -9.38 13.35 -22.82
CA SER A 59 -9.22 11.89 -22.88
C SER A 59 -8.51 11.49 -24.17
N PRO A 60 -7.73 10.40 -24.18
CA PRO A 60 -7.17 9.85 -25.39
C PRO A 60 -8.27 9.44 -26.38
N THR A 61 -7.94 9.53 -27.68
CA THR A 61 -8.69 8.85 -28.75
C THR A 61 -8.25 7.39 -28.82
N GLU A 62 -8.90 6.55 -29.60
CA GLU A 62 -8.46 5.16 -29.86
C GLU A 62 -6.99 5.10 -30.35
N ALA A 63 -6.62 5.98 -31.28
CA ALA A 63 -5.24 6.14 -31.73
C ALA A 63 -4.31 6.62 -30.62
N GLY A 64 -4.83 7.50 -29.74
CA GLY A 64 -4.12 7.98 -28.55
C GLY A 64 -3.91 6.87 -27.54
N GLU A 65 -4.90 6.04 -27.23
CA GLU A 65 -4.76 4.89 -26.34
C GLU A 65 -3.74 3.87 -26.85
N HIS A 66 -3.82 3.56 -28.16
CA HIS A 66 -2.85 2.67 -28.79
C HIS A 66 -1.42 3.22 -28.69
N LEU A 67 -1.21 4.49 -28.96
CA LEU A 67 0.11 5.13 -28.86
C LEU A 67 0.58 5.21 -27.40
N LEU A 68 -0.31 5.55 -26.48
CA LEU A 68 -0.01 5.66 -25.04
C LEU A 68 0.47 4.31 -24.47
N ALA A 69 -0.18 3.21 -24.83
CA ALA A 69 0.20 1.87 -24.38
C ALA A 69 1.65 1.49 -24.72
N HIS A 70 2.22 2.09 -25.78
CA HIS A 70 3.61 1.88 -26.18
C HIS A 70 4.56 2.94 -25.62
N LEU A 71 4.12 4.19 -25.54
CA LEU A 71 4.95 5.30 -25.07
C LEU A 71 5.10 5.31 -23.56
N ASP A 72 4.05 4.95 -22.82
CA ASP A 72 4.04 4.97 -21.36
C ASP A 72 5.16 4.12 -20.76
N PRO A 73 5.33 2.83 -21.16
CA PRO A 73 6.46 2.02 -20.73
C PRO A 73 7.81 2.57 -21.19
N ALA A 74 7.89 3.10 -22.42
CA ALA A 74 9.14 3.63 -22.96
C ALA A 74 9.64 4.87 -22.20
N PHE A 75 8.75 5.78 -21.84
CA PHE A 75 9.11 6.94 -21.01
C PHE A 75 9.46 6.54 -19.58
N GLU A 76 8.82 5.49 -19.04
CA GLU A 76 9.19 4.92 -17.75
C GLU A 76 10.59 4.29 -17.80
N ASP A 77 10.92 3.57 -18.85
CA ASP A 77 12.27 3.01 -19.07
C ASP A 77 13.34 4.12 -19.18
N ILE A 78 13.04 5.23 -19.87
CA ILE A 78 13.93 6.38 -19.94
C ILE A 78 14.13 7.02 -18.57
N ALA A 79 13.05 7.24 -17.82
CA ALA A 79 13.12 7.79 -16.46
C ALA A 79 13.93 6.87 -15.55
N ALA A 80 13.71 5.57 -15.59
CA ALA A 80 14.45 4.58 -14.83
C ALA A 80 15.95 4.52 -15.23
N ALA A 81 16.25 4.69 -16.52
CA ALA A 81 17.63 4.78 -16.99
C ALA A 81 18.34 6.03 -16.47
N LEU A 82 17.67 7.17 -16.48
CA LEU A 82 18.20 8.43 -15.91
C LEU A 82 18.38 8.32 -14.39
N ASP A 83 17.41 7.71 -13.68
CA ASP A 83 17.51 7.44 -12.25
C ASP A 83 18.62 6.42 -11.93
N SER A 84 18.91 5.48 -12.84
CA SER A 84 20.03 4.56 -12.66
C SER A 84 21.38 5.28 -12.62
N LEU A 85 21.49 6.44 -13.24
CA LEU A 85 22.67 7.32 -13.14
C LEU A 85 22.85 7.89 -11.73
N ASN A 86 21.77 7.96 -10.94
CA ASN A 86 21.84 8.37 -9.53
C ASN A 86 22.57 7.36 -8.65
N ARG A 87 22.71 6.09 -9.09
CA ARG A 87 23.59 5.10 -8.44
C ARG A 87 25.07 5.47 -8.49
N PHE A 88 25.45 6.33 -9.42
CA PHE A 88 26.80 6.91 -9.49
C PHE A 88 26.96 8.17 -8.62
N ARG A 89 25.86 8.66 -8.00
CA ARG A 89 25.90 9.67 -6.95
C ARG A 89 25.92 8.96 -5.61
N GLU A 90 26.78 9.38 -4.72
CA GLU A 90 27.08 8.71 -3.43
C GLU A 90 25.87 8.59 -2.48
N THR A 91 24.73 9.24 -2.77
CA THR A 91 23.56 9.22 -1.87
C THR A 91 22.23 9.15 -2.64
N PRO A 92 21.36 8.14 -2.39
CA PRO A 92 20.01 8.07 -2.95
C PRO A 92 19.18 9.29 -2.55
N HIS A 93 18.41 9.87 -3.50
CA HIS A 93 17.55 11.03 -3.25
C HIS A 93 16.26 10.97 -4.06
N GLY A 94 15.25 11.70 -3.60
CA GLY A 94 13.95 11.83 -4.27
C GLY A 94 12.78 11.46 -3.38
N LEU A 95 11.58 11.51 -3.93
CA LEU A 95 10.32 11.16 -3.26
C LEU A 95 10.05 9.67 -3.46
N VAL A 96 9.74 8.98 -2.36
CA VAL A 96 9.21 7.61 -2.35
C VAL A 96 7.84 7.63 -1.70
N ARG A 97 6.81 7.18 -2.42
CA ARG A 97 5.42 7.16 -1.97
C ARG A 97 4.99 5.73 -1.64
N ILE A 98 4.62 5.48 -0.39
CA ILE A 98 4.20 4.15 0.09
C ILE A 98 2.75 4.22 0.60
N ASN A 99 1.93 3.26 0.13
CA ASN A 99 0.60 3.00 0.66
C ASN A 99 0.65 1.82 1.63
N ALA A 100 0.13 1.97 2.85
CA ALA A 100 0.18 0.91 3.84
C ALA A 100 -0.99 1.02 4.85
N PRO A 101 -1.49 -0.11 5.40
CA PRO A 101 -2.41 -0.07 6.53
C PRO A 101 -1.69 0.47 7.78
N ARG A 102 -2.45 1.07 8.69
CA ARG A 102 -1.90 1.75 9.88
C ARG A 102 -1.06 0.85 10.78
N ASN A 103 -1.44 -0.41 10.91
CA ASN A 103 -0.67 -1.40 11.67
C ASN A 103 0.69 -1.69 11.00
N ALA A 104 0.76 -1.82 9.67
CA ALA A 104 2.03 -1.98 8.96
C ALA A 104 2.91 -0.73 9.11
N ILE A 105 2.32 0.48 9.06
CA ILE A 105 3.07 1.72 9.33
C ILE A 105 3.69 1.67 10.72
N GLY A 106 2.91 1.29 11.74
CA GLY A 106 3.38 1.23 13.13
C GLY A 106 4.44 0.17 13.37
N LEU A 107 4.26 -1.03 12.81
CA LEU A 107 5.12 -2.18 13.08
C LEU A 107 6.36 -2.26 12.17
N VAL A 108 6.28 -1.74 10.93
CA VAL A 108 7.35 -1.88 9.93
C VAL A 108 8.06 -0.56 9.66
N LEU A 109 7.32 0.51 9.35
CA LEU A 109 7.91 1.78 8.91
C LEU A 109 8.39 2.64 10.06
N ALA A 110 7.55 2.86 11.08
CA ALA A 110 7.84 3.78 12.17
C ALA A 110 9.16 3.45 12.92
N PRO A 111 9.49 2.17 13.20
CA PRO A 111 10.77 1.82 13.81
C PRO A 111 12.00 2.21 12.97
N ARG A 112 11.82 2.39 11.65
CA ARG A 112 12.90 2.71 10.69
C ARG A 112 12.99 4.20 10.32
N PHE A 113 12.05 5.05 10.76
CA PHE A 113 12.06 6.47 10.39
C PHE A 113 13.35 7.19 10.80
N GLY A 114 13.87 6.90 11.99
CA GLY A 114 15.12 7.49 12.45
C GLY A 114 16.35 7.06 11.65
N GLU A 115 16.40 5.80 11.25
CA GLU A 115 17.44 5.23 10.39
C GLU A 115 17.39 5.83 8.97
N LEU A 116 16.17 5.87 8.39
CA LEU A 116 15.96 6.49 7.07
C LEU A 116 16.43 7.95 7.05
N ALA A 117 16.02 8.74 8.04
CA ALA A 117 16.37 10.16 8.09
C ALA A 117 17.87 10.41 8.25
N ARG A 118 18.55 9.53 9.01
CA ARG A 118 20.00 9.64 9.25
C ARG A 118 20.82 9.18 8.05
N ASP A 119 20.47 8.01 7.48
CA ASP A 119 21.32 7.33 6.51
C ASP A 119 20.99 7.72 5.06
N TYR A 120 19.76 8.24 4.84
CA TYR A 120 19.26 8.67 3.53
C TYR A 120 18.63 10.07 3.56
N PRO A 121 19.36 11.12 3.97
CA PRO A 121 18.81 12.48 4.15
C PRO A 121 18.26 13.11 2.85
N GLY A 122 18.62 12.57 1.70
CA GLY A 122 18.11 13.01 0.38
C GLY A 122 16.77 12.37 0.01
N ILE A 123 16.26 11.39 0.78
CA ILE A 123 14.98 10.73 0.50
C ILE A 123 13.85 11.41 1.29
N THR A 124 12.79 11.79 0.58
CA THR A 124 11.51 12.14 1.19
C THR A 124 10.59 10.93 1.11
N LEU A 125 10.21 10.37 2.26
CA LEU A 125 9.25 9.27 2.33
C LEU A 125 7.85 9.84 2.61
N GLU A 126 6.92 9.68 1.63
CA GLU A 126 5.50 9.98 1.79
C GLU A 126 4.76 8.66 2.09
N VAL A 127 4.12 8.58 3.24
CA VAL A 127 3.36 7.41 3.66
C VAL A 127 1.88 7.75 3.75
N VAL A 128 1.07 7.05 2.97
CA VAL A 128 -0.39 7.20 3.00
C VAL A 128 -1.01 6.00 3.70
N ALA A 129 -1.71 6.26 4.80
CA ALA A 129 -2.42 5.24 5.56
C ALA A 129 -3.75 4.89 4.88
N ASP A 130 -3.89 3.65 4.44
CA ASP A 130 -5.10 3.16 3.78
C ASP A 130 -5.32 1.67 4.10
N GLU A 131 -6.48 1.35 4.66
CA GLU A 131 -6.88 -0.02 4.99
C GLU A 131 -7.48 -0.76 3.78
N GLY A 132 -7.73 -0.06 2.68
CA GLY A 132 -8.25 -0.63 1.43
C GLY A 132 -7.15 -1.18 0.53
N PHE A 133 -7.57 -1.88 -0.52
CA PHE A 133 -6.70 -2.26 -1.64
C PHE A 133 -6.69 -1.14 -2.68
N ALA A 134 -5.71 -0.26 -2.61
CA ALA A 134 -5.44 0.65 -3.71
C ALA A 134 -4.64 -0.07 -4.80
N ASN A 135 -5.02 0.14 -6.07
CA ASN A 135 -4.10 -0.13 -7.17
C ASN A 135 -2.97 0.90 -7.08
N ILE A 136 -1.83 0.47 -6.51
CA ILE A 136 -0.71 1.38 -6.22
C ILE A 136 -0.21 2.11 -7.47
N VAL A 137 -0.26 1.45 -8.64
CA VAL A 137 0.20 2.04 -9.91
C VAL A 137 -0.75 3.15 -10.37
N GLU A 138 -2.06 2.90 -10.36
CA GLU A 138 -3.06 3.91 -10.75
C GLU A 138 -3.13 5.08 -9.78
N ALA A 139 -2.87 4.80 -8.49
CA ALA A 139 -2.85 5.82 -7.43
C ALA A 139 -1.52 6.56 -7.34
N GLY A 140 -0.52 6.22 -8.17
CA GLY A 140 0.78 6.89 -8.23
C GLY A 140 1.67 6.64 -7.02
N PHE A 141 1.58 5.45 -6.40
CA PHE A 141 2.51 4.99 -5.37
C PHE A 141 3.65 4.18 -5.98
N ASP A 142 4.83 4.28 -5.38
CA ASP A 142 6.01 3.51 -5.77
C ASP A 142 5.98 2.10 -5.19
N ALA A 143 5.41 1.94 -4.00
CA ALA A 143 5.25 0.67 -3.31
C ALA A 143 4.01 0.65 -2.42
N GLY A 144 3.60 -0.57 -2.04
CA GLY A 144 2.60 -0.80 -1.01
C GLY A 144 3.09 -1.80 0.03
N ILE A 145 2.53 -1.77 1.24
CA ILE A 145 2.77 -2.80 2.25
C ILE A 145 1.43 -3.47 2.56
N ARG A 146 1.41 -4.81 2.51
CA ARG A 146 0.23 -5.62 2.86
C ARG A 146 0.68 -6.94 3.50
N LEU A 147 -0.27 -7.67 4.04
CA LEU A 147 -0.05 -9.07 4.45
C LEU A 147 0.27 -9.92 3.22
N GLY A 148 1.13 -10.93 3.37
CA GLY A 148 1.64 -11.72 2.25
C GLY A 148 0.58 -12.49 1.45
N GLU A 149 -0.59 -12.73 2.03
CA GLU A 149 -1.69 -13.43 1.40
C GLU A 149 -2.45 -12.60 0.34
N ASP A 150 -2.24 -11.26 0.34
CA ASP A 150 -3.01 -10.30 -0.45
C ASP A 150 -2.21 -9.68 -1.61
N LEU A 151 -1.15 -10.34 -2.10
CA LEU A 151 -0.27 -9.79 -3.14
C LEU A 151 -0.89 -9.87 -4.54
N GLN A 152 -0.84 -8.76 -5.27
CA GLN A 152 -1.34 -8.66 -6.64
C GLN A 152 -0.40 -9.34 -7.66
N HIS A 153 -0.98 -9.97 -8.67
CA HIS A 153 -0.22 -10.56 -9.78
C HIS A 153 0.59 -9.49 -10.54
N GLY A 154 1.83 -9.83 -10.92
CA GLY A 154 2.71 -8.92 -11.67
C GLY A 154 3.50 -7.94 -10.82
N MET A 155 3.43 -8.05 -9.48
CA MET A 155 4.24 -7.30 -8.55
C MET A 155 5.41 -8.13 -8.03
N ARG A 156 6.51 -7.47 -7.67
CA ARG A 156 7.54 -8.06 -6.81
C ARG A 156 7.17 -7.84 -5.37
N ALA A 157 7.44 -8.82 -4.52
CA ALA A 157 7.23 -8.73 -3.10
C ALA A 157 8.54 -8.99 -2.34
N VAL A 158 8.74 -8.25 -1.26
CA VAL A 158 9.84 -8.43 -0.33
C VAL A 158 9.25 -8.48 1.08
N ARG A 159 9.60 -9.49 1.84
CA ARG A 159 9.19 -9.60 3.24
C ARG A 159 9.82 -8.47 4.06
N VAL A 160 9.01 -7.79 4.86
CA VAL A 160 9.44 -6.62 5.66
C VAL A 160 9.14 -6.77 7.15
N GLY A 161 8.67 -7.92 7.59
CA GLY A 161 8.39 -8.21 9.00
C GLY A 161 8.37 -9.70 9.30
N PRO A 162 8.39 -10.08 10.59
CA PRO A 162 8.25 -11.47 11.03
C PRO A 162 6.84 -12.01 10.74
N ASP A 163 6.64 -13.30 10.98
CA ASP A 163 5.30 -13.85 11.09
C ASP A 163 4.55 -13.14 12.21
N LEU A 164 3.27 -12.91 11.98
CA LEU A 164 2.38 -12.24 12.92
C LEU A 164 1.44 -13.25 13.58
N ARG A 165 0.85 -12.85 14.69
CA ARG A 165 -0.19 -13.62 15.37
C ARG A 165 -1.31 -12.69 15.81
N LEU A 166 -2.54 -13.16 15.73
CA LEU A 166 -3.66 -12.46 16.34
C LEU A 166 -3.75 -12.74 17.84
N ALA A 167 -4.16 -11.74 18.59
CA ALA A 167 -4.56 -11.84 19.98
C ALA A 167 -6.05 -11.50 20.09
N ILE A 168 -6.81 -12.37 20.75
CA ILE A 168 -8.21 -12.16 21.10
C ILE A 168 -8.23 -11.61 22.51
N VAL A 169 -8.68 -10.36 22.66
CA VAL A 169 -8.47 -9.60 23.90
C VAL A 169 -9.73 -8.88 24.37
N ALA A 170 -9.86 -8.76 25.68
CA ALA A 170 -10.80 -7.84 26.34
C ALA A 170 -10.23 -7.44 27.71
N THR A 171 -10.91 -6.53 28.40
CA THR A 171 -10.51 -6.14 29.76
C THR A 171 -10.74 -7.27 30.76
N PRO A 172 -9.95 -7.35 31.84
CA PRO A 172 -10.25 -8.26 32.95
C PRO A 172 -11.66 -8.05 33.54
N ALA A 173 -12.16 -6.82 33.54
CA ALA A 173 -13.50 -6.49 34.00
C ALA A 173 -14.59 -7.12 33.12
N TYR A 174 -14.42 -7.09 31.79
CA TYR A 174 -15.31 -7.76 30.86
C TYR A 174 -15.39 -9.27 31.17
N PHE A 175 -14.24 -9.94 31.26
CA PHE A 175 -14.20 -11.38 31.48
C PHE A 175 -14.71 -11.80 32.86
N ARG A 176 -14.57 -10.97 33.90
CA ARG A 176 -15.20 -11.24 35.18
C ARG A 176 -16.72 -11.23 35.11
N ARG A 177 -17.31 -10.37 34.27
CA ARG A 177 -18.78 -10.26 34.12
C ARG A 177 -19.38 -11.27 33.16
N GLN A 178 -18.67 -11.58 32.09
CA GLN A 178 -19.23 -12.33 30.95
C GLN A 178 -18.63 -13.74 30.79
N GLY A 179 -17.65 -14.10 31.61
CA GLY A 179 -16.88 -15.33 31.42
C GLY A 179 -15.78 -15.19 30.36
N ARG A 180 -14.95 -16.22 30.25
CA ARG A 180 -13.90 -16.34 29.23
C ARG A 180 -14.29 -17.42 28.22
N PRO A 181 -14.30 -17.15 26.91
CA PRO A 181 -14.55 -18.17 25.93
C PRO A 181 -13.40 -19.19 25.92
N GLY A 182 -13.73 -20.47 26.01
CA GLY A 182 -12.79 -21.60 25.91
C GLY A 182 -12.60 -22.12 24.48
N SER A 183 -13.54 -21.78 23.58
CA SER A 183 -13.45 -22.11 22.16
C SER A 183 -13.91 -20.95 21.28
N PRO A 184 -13.52 -20.91 19.99
CA PRO A 184 -13.97 -19.86 19.06
C PRO A 184 -15.49 -19.77 18.91
N GLU A 185 -16.20 -20.88 18.99
CA GLU A 185 -17.66 -20.94 18.87
C GLU A 185 -18.35 -20.21 20.03
N GLU A 186 -17.76 -20.20 21.22
CA GLU A 186 -18.30 -19.50 22.38
C GLU A 186 -18.33 -17.98 22.19
N LEU A 187 -17.51 -17.43 21.27
CA LEU A 187 -17.57 -16.01 20.90
C LEU A 187 -18.95 -15.56 20.41
N LEU A 188 -19.77 -16.48 19.90
CA LEU A 188 -21.16 -16.19 19.50
C LEU A 188 -22.04 -15.77 20.68
N GLY A 189 -21.67 -16.14 21.90
CA GLY A 189 -22.34 -15.73 23.15
C GLY A 189 -21.76 -14.45 23.75
N HIS A 190 -20.69 -13.88 23.17
CA HIS A 190 -20.01 -12.70 23.67
C HIS A 190 -20.29 -11.45 22.83
N ARG A 191 -20.11 -10.29 23.43
CA ARG A 191 -20.09 -9.01 22.71
C ARG A 191 -18.74 -8.84 22.05
N CYS A 192 -18.67 -8.93 20.72
CA CYS A 192 -17.44 -8.77 19.98
C CYS A 192 -17.46 -7.47 19.16
N ILE A 193 -16.30 -6.87 18.94
CA ILE A 193 -16.14 -5.68 18.11
C ILE A 193 -15.91 -6.16 16.67
N GLY A 194 -16.88 -5.92 15.79
CA GLY A 194 -16.82 -6.32 14.39
C GLY A 194 -15.84 -5.46 13.59
N TRP A 195 -15.16 -6.07 12.65
CA TRP A 195 -14.32 -5.36 11.68
C TRP A 195 -14.97 -5.39 10.30
N ARG A 196 -15.16 -4.20 9.71
CA ARG A 196 -15.61 -4.07 8.32
C ARG A 196 -14.41 -3.85 7.42
N LYS A 197 -14.17 -4.76 6.49
CA LYS A 197 -13.11 -4.61 5.49
C LYS A 197 -13.41 -3.43 4.59
N VAL A 198 -12.52 -2.46 4.52
CA VAL A 198 -12.67 -1.25 3.67
C VAL A 198 -12.72 -1.65 2.18
N SER A 199 -11.94 -2.66 1.78
CA SER A 199 -11.82 -3.10 0.39
C SER A 199 -13.08 -3.75 -0.18
N SER A 200 -13.80 -4.57 0.62
CA SER A 200 -14.98 -5.33 0.16
C SER A 200 -16.29 -4.84 0.77
N GLY A 201 -16.24 -4.04 1.83
CA GLY A 201 -17.41 -3.66 2.62
C GLY A 201 -18.00 -4.77 3.47
N GLU A 202 -17.41 -5.96 3.45
CA GLU A 202 -17.89 -7.14 4.20
C GLU A 202 -17.43 -7.10 5.66
N LEU A 203 -18.26 -7.71 6.55
CA LEU A 203 -17.84 -8.00 7.90
C LEU A 203 -16.85 -9.17 7.89
N TYR A 204 -15.68 -8.95 8.49
CA TYR A 204 -14.66 -9.97 8.62
C TYR A 204 -15.15 -11.06 9.58
N LYS A 205 -15.17 -12.28 9.11
CA LYS A 205 -15.35 -13.46 9.94
C LYS A 205 -14.02 -13.82 10.57
N TRP A 206 -13.98 -13.90 11.89
CA TRP A 206 -12.73 -14.18 12.60
C TRP A 206 -12.24 -15.58 12.27
N GLN A 207 -11.00 -15.68 11.82
CA GLN A 207 -10.39 -16.95 11.43
C GLN A 207 -9.58 -17.52 12.59
N PHE A 208 -9.76 -18.79 12.85
CA PHE A 208 -9.06 -19.53 13.90
C PHE A 208 -8.51 -20.81 13.36
N SER A 209 -7.33 -21.24 13.86
CA SER A 209 -6.75 -22.53 13.51
C SER A 209 -6.04 -23.14 14.71
N LYS A 210 -6.23 -24.46 14.88
CA LYS A 210 -5.57 -25.26 15.92
C LYS A 210 -5.26 -26.64 15.37
N GLY A 211 -3.98 -26.93 15.08
CA GLY A 211 -3.59 -28.13 14.36
C GLY A 211 -4.24 -28.20 12.98
N THR A 212 -5.02 -29.24 12.72
CA THR A 212 -5.73 -29.42 11.44
C THR A 212 -7.14 -28.77 11.41
N LYS A 213 -7.61 -28.24 12.54
CA LYS A 213 -8.93 -27.60 12.62
C LYS A 213 -8.81 -26.14 12.21
N ALA A 214 -9.62 -25.72 11.25
CA ALA A 214 -9.82 -24.33 10.85
C ALA A 214 -11.28 -23.95 11.07
N LEU A 215 -11.53 -22.80 11.69
CA LEU A 215 -12.85 -22.28 12.00
C LEU A 215 -12.99 -20.83 11.56
N SER A 216 -14.18 -20.47 11.10
CA SER A 216 -14.53 -19.10 10.75
C SER A 216 -15.77 -18.68 11.53
N VAL A 217 -15.66 -17.70 12.40
CA VAL A 217 -16.72 -17.27 13.31
C VAL A 217 -17.24 -15.89 12.91
N ALA A 218 -18.54 -15.82 12.61
CA ALA A 218 -19.23 -14.56 12.36
C ALA A 218 -19.65 -13.95 13.70
N VAL A 219 -18.76 -13.17 14.28
CA VAL A 219 -18.99 -12.51 15.57
C VAL A 219 -20.00 -11.37 15.46
N SER A 220 -20.63 -11.02 16.57
CA SER A 220 -21.58 -9.90 16.67
C SER A 220 -21.35 -9.07 17.93
N GLY A 221 -21.82 -7.83 17.94
CA GLY A 221 -21.75 -6.97 19.09
C GLY A 221 -22.15 -5.52 18.80
N PRO A 222 -21.95 -4.62 19.76
CA PRO A 222 -22.50 -3.26 19.68
C PRO A 222 -21.75 -2.32 18.73
N LEU A 223 -20.52 -2.68 18.30
CA LEU A 223 -19.70 -1.86 17.42
C LEU A 223 -19.21 -2.66 16.21
N VAL A 224 -19.22 -2.00 15.06
CA VAL A 224 -18.58 -2.42 13.83
C VAL A 224 -17.70 -1.25 13.37
N LEU A 225 -16.40 -1.50 13.26
CA LEU A 225 -15.40 -0.49 12.95
C LEU A 225 -14.57 -0.96 11.74
N ASP A 226 -13.96 -0.02 11.04
CA ASP A 226 -13.06 -0.26 9.90
C ASP A 226 -11.59 0.05 10.22
N ASP A 227 -11.34 0.60 11.41
CA ASP A 227 -10.02 0.94 11.93
C ASP A 227 -9.63 0.02 13.10
N PRO A 228 -8.57 -0.83 12.98
CA PRO A 228 -8.11 -1.70 14.05
C PRO A 228 -7.71 -0.97 15.34
N ARG A 229 -7.21 0.26 15.24
CA ARG A 229 -6.86 1.07 16.43
C ARG A 229 -8.08 1.45 17.25
N LEU A 230 -9.18 1.79 16.58
CA LEU A 230 -10.45 2.08 17.24
C LEU A 230 -11.05 0.80 17.85
N MET A 231 -10.84 -0.37 17.22
CA MET A 231 -11.24 -1.65 17.82
C MET A 231 -10.49 -1.91 19.14
N LEU A 232 -9.18 -1.67 19.17
CA LEU A 232 -8.38 -1.78 20.40
C LEU A 232 -8.85 -0.80 21.48
N GLN A 233 -9.11 0.45 21.10
CA GLN A 233 -9.64 1.45 22.04
C GLN A 233 -11.01 1.04 22.59
N ALA A 234 -11.90 0.50 21.76
CA ALA A 234 -13.20 0.01 22.20
C ALA A 234 -13.06 -1.19 23.17
N ALA A 235 -12.11 -2.11 22.92
CA ALA A 235 -11.80 -3.18 23.86
C ALA A 235 -11.30 -2.65 25.21
N LEU A 236 -10.39 -1.68 25.20
CA LEU A 236 -9.89 -1.00 26.41
C LEU A 236 -10.98 -0.23 27.17
N ALA A 237 -11.98 0.27 26.44
CA ALA A 237 -13.17 0.91 27.02
C ALA A 237 -14.24 -0.09 27.51
N ASP A 238 -13.92 -1.38 27.60
CA ASP A 238 -14.78 -2.44 28.11
C ASP A 238 -16.06 -2.70 27.29
N VAL A 239 -16.03 -2.36 26.00
CA VAL A 239 -17.18 -2.56 25.09
C VAL A 239 -17.41 -4.04 24.79
N GLY A 240 -16.32 -4.83 24.61
CA GLY A 240 -16.38 -6.23 24.24
C GLY A 240 -15.03 -6.82 23.89
N ILE A 241 -15.04 -8.00 23.29
CA ILE A 241 -13.85 -8.71 22.82
C ILE A 241 -13.45 -8.14 21.44
N ALA A 242 -12.16 -7.89 21.24
CA ALA A 242 -11.56 -7.54 19.96
C ALA A 242 -10.50 -8.56 19.56
N PHE A 243 -10.17 -8.60 18.26
CA PHE A 243 -8.88 -9.12 17.80
C PHE A 243 -7.94 -7.96 17.51
N ALA A 244 -6.66 -8.20 17.70
CA ALA A 244 -5.59 -7.28 17.31
C ALA A 244 -4.34 -8.09 16.91
N ILE A 245 -3.37 -7.45 16.29
CA ILE A 245 -2.04 -8.05 16.15
C ILE A 245 -1.40 -8.09 17.55
N GLU A 246 -0.74 -9.20 17.88
CA GLU A 246 -0.23 -9.46 19.23
C GLU A 246 0.73 -8.36 19.71
N GLU A 247 1.59 -7.87 18.81
CA GLU A 247 2.54 -6.80 19.06
C GLU A 247 1.87 -5.47 19.46
N GLU A 248 0.70 -5.18 18.87
CA GLU A 248 -0.04 -3.93 19.16
C GLU A 248 -0.67 -3.94 20.57
N VAL A 249 -0.89 -5.11 21.15
CA VAL A 249 -1.50 -5.27 22.47
C VAL A 249 -0.52 -5.67 23.55
N ALA A 250 0.74 -5.94 23.20
CA ALA A 250 1.75 -6.47 24.12
C ALA A 250 1.89 -5.61 25.41
N GLU A 251 1.97 -4.29 25.29
CA GLU A 251 2.05 -3.39 26.43
C GLU A 251 0.78 -3.40 27.30
N HIS A 252 -0.40 -3.55 26.68
CA HIS A 252 -1.67 -3.64 27.40
C HIS A 252 -1.81 -4.96 28.14
N LEU A 253 -1.32 -6.06 27.55
CA LEU A 253 -1.27 -7.37 28.20
C LEU A 253 -0.29 -7.36 29.38
N ALA A 254 0.92 -6.83 29.19
CA ALA A 254 1.92 -6.73 30.25
C ALA A 254 1.47 -5.85 31.41
N ALA A 255 0.73 -4.78 31.12
CA ALA A 255 0.17 -3.88 32.14
C ALA A 255 -1.15 -4.39 32.76
N GLY A 256 -1.66 -5.57 32.38
CA GLY A 256 -2.91 -6.13 32.88
C GLY A 256 -4.16 -5.32 32.50
N ARG A 257 -4.07 -4.41 31.54
CA ARG A 257 -5.23 -3.65 31.01
C ARG A 257 -6.10 -4.51 30.12
N LEU A 258 -5.50 -5.47 29.43
CA LEU A 258 -6.18 -6.48 28.64
C LEU A 258 -5.74 -7.88 29.09
N GLU A 259 -6.61 -8.85 28.89
CA GLU A 259 -6.32 -10.26 28.99
C GLU A 259 -6.54 -10.94 27.65
N ARG A 260 -5.69 -11.91 27.31
CA ARG A 260 -5.78 -12.71 26.11
C ARG A 260 -6.55 -14.00 26.36
N VAL A 261 -7.39 -14.39 25.42
CA VAL A 261 -8.07 -15.70 25.36
C VAL A 261 -7.80 -16.38 24.03
N LEU A 262 -8.09 -17.69 23.93
CA LEU A 262 -7.99 -18.48 22.70
C LEU A 262 -6.61 -18.46 22.04
N ALA A 263 -5.53 -18.28 22.82
CA ALA A 263 -4.16 -18.16 22.28
C ALA A 263 -3.73 -19.39 21.45
N ASP A 264 -4.19 -20.56 21.81
CA ASP A 264 -3.93 -21.82 21.11
C ASP A 264 -4.72 -22.02 19.80
N TRP A 265 -5.68 -21.12 19.50
CA TRP A 265 -6.43 -21.04 18.27
C TRP A 265 -5.90 -19.96 17.31
N CYS A 266 -4.95 -19.15 17.74
CA CYS A 266 -4.36 -18.09 16.94
C CYS A 266 -2.97 -18.52 16.45
N ALA A 267 -2.92 -19.35 15.40
CA ALA A 267 -1.66 -19.75 14.79
C ALA A 267 -0.93 -18.54 14.16
N PRO A 268 0.40 -18.57 14.06
CA PRO A 268 1.14 -17.58 13.28
C PRO A 268 0.73 -17.62 11.80
N PHE A 269 0.83 -16.47 11.14
CA PHE A 269 0.58 -16.32 9.71
C PHE A 269 1.63 -15.39 9.10
N PRO A 270 1.87 -15.47 7.76
CA PRO A 270 2.84 -14.62 7.07
C PRO A 270 2.64 -13.15 7.37
N GLY A 271 3.71 -12.45 7.76
CA GLY A 271 3.69 -11.04 8.10
C GLY A 271 3.62 -10.13 6.89
N PHE A 272 4.02 -8.87 7.09
CA PHE A 272 3.95 -7.86 6.06
C PHE A 272 5.00 -8.04 4.96
N HIS A 273 4.56 -7.78 3.73
CA HIS A 273 5.39 -7.70 2.54
C HIS A 273 5.25 -6.31 1.90
N LEU A 274 6.38 -5.76 1.48
CA LEU A 274 6.43 -4.60 0.59
C LEU A 274 6.35 -5.11 -0.84
N TYR A 275 5.37 -4.64 -1.59
CA TYR A 275 5.19 -5.00 -2.98
C TYR A 275 5.30 -3.76 -3.87
N TYR A 276 5.86 -3.94 -5.06
CA TYR A 276 6.15 -2.89 -6.01
C TYR A 276 6.11 -3.43 -7.45
N PRO A 277 5.88 -2.58 -8.46
CA PRO A 277 5.81 -3.01 -9.85
C PRO A 277 7.09 -3.73 -10.29
N ASN A 278 6.96 -4.85 -11.04
CA ASN A 278 8.10 -5.60 -11.56
C ASN A 278 8.72 -4.85 -12.77
N ARG A 279 9.51 -3.82 -12.50
CA ARG A 279 10.26 -3.04 -13.51
C ARG A 279 11.73 -3.45 -13.47
N ARG A 280 12.42 -3.44 -14.63
CA ARG A 280 13.85 -3.79 -14.72
C ARG A 280 14.75 -2.84 -13.92
N ASN A 281 14.37 -1.57 -13.77
CA ASN A 281 15.12 -0.56 -13.03
C ASN A 281 14.20 0.23 -12.09
N HIS A 282 14.47 0.17 -10.79
CA HIS A 282 13.80 0.99 -9.79
C HIS A 282 14.62 2.25 -9.51
N PRO A 283 13.98 3.39 -9.15
CA PRO A 283 14.68 4.54 -8.62
C PRO A 283 15.60 4.16 -7.45
N ALA A 284 16.78 4.76 -7.38
CA ALA A 284 17.74 4.46 -6.31
C ALA A 284 17.15 4.69 -4.91
N ALA A 285 16.29 5.71 -4.78
CA ALA A 285 15.57 6.00 -3.54
C ALA A 285 14.65 4.84 -3.12
N LEU A 286 13.87 4.28 -4.06
CA LEU A 286 13.00 3.14 -3.78
C LEU A 286 13.83 1.90 -3.42
N SER A 287 14.93 1.63 -4.14
CA SER A 287 15.84 0.52 -3.83
C SER A 287 16.41 0.64 -2.41
N ALA A 288 16.85 1.84 -2.00
CA ALA A 288 17.36 2.08 -0.65
C ALA A 288 16.29 1.85 0.43
N VAL A 289 15.06 2.29 0.19
CA VAL A 289 13.92 2.04 1.11
C VAL A 289 13.58 0.55 1.19
N ILE A 290 13.58 -0.18 0.07
CA ILE A 290 13.35 -1.63 0.04
C ILE A 290 14.43 -2.35 0.87
N ASP A 291 15.71 -2.00 0.66
CA ASP A 291 16.82 -2.64 1.36
C ASP A 291 16.80 -2.34 2.87
N LEU A 292 16.44 -1.10 3.25
CA LEU A 292 16.26 -0.70 4.65
C LEU A 292 15.15 -1.49 5.35
N LEU A 293 14.04 -1.74 4.64
CA LEU A 293 12.87 -2.41 5.21
C LEU A 293 12.94 -3.93 5.12
N ARG A 294 13.85 -4.51 4.35
CA ARG A 294 13.98 -5.95 4.17
C ARG A 294 14.14 -6.68 5.50
N TYR A 295 13.30 -7.69 5.71
CA TYR A 295 13.40 -8.54 6.90
C TYR A 295 14.62 -9.46 6.79
N PRO A 296 15.49 -9.54 7.83
CA PRO A 296 16.69 -10.40 7.78
C PRO A 296 16.34 -11.88 7.63
N GLY A 297 17.07 -12.60 6.77
CA GLY A 297 16.96 -14.06 6.61
C GLY A 297 16.25 -14.54 5.35
N GLU A 298 15.75 -13.66 4.48
CA GLU A 298 15.32 -14.05 3.13
C GLU A 298 16.45 -13.82 2.12
N GLU A 299 16.99 -14.94 1.60
CA GLU A 299 17.78 -14.90 0.38
C GLU A 299 16.90 -14.51 -0.81
N HIS A 300 17.44 -13.69 -1.70
CA HIS A 300 16.81 -13.28 -2.95
C HIS A 300 16.37 -14.53 -3.73
N PRO A 301 15.09 -14.74 -4.06
CA PRO A 301 14.79 -15.64 -5.15
C PRO A 301 15.39 -14.99 -6.40
N GLY A 302 16.46 -15.56 -6.91
CA GLY A 302 17.10 -15.12 -8.13
C GLY A 302 16.10 -15.02 -9.26
N PRO A 303 16.40 -14.24 -10.31
CA PRO A 303 15.50 -14.06 -11.44
C PRO A 303 15.22 -15.42 -12.09
N ALA A 304 13.93 -15.79 -12.13
CA ALA A 304 13.42 -16.87 -12.95
C ALA A 304 13.15 -16.33 -14.37
#